data_d10372bf1fa4ed0f1d03fe2aacf58c50
#
_entry.id   d10372bf1fa4ed0f1d03fe2aacf58c50
#
_cell.length_a   1.000
_cell.length_b   1.000
_cell.length_c   1.000
_cell.angle_alpha   90.00
_cell.angle_beta   90.00
_cell.angle_gamma   90.00
#
_symmetry.space_group_name_H-M   'P 1'
#
loop_
_entity.id
_entity.type
_entity.pdbx_description
1 polymer ?
#
loop_
_entity_poly.entity_id
_entity_poly.type
_entity_poly.pdbx_seq_one_letter_code
_entity_poly.pdbx_strand_id
1 'polypeptide(L)'
;SQACSSAELFAALYCRILHIAPAKEPLLPKKFGGTPGPGRPAATGRAFNGSVLPEHDRFILSPAQYALVLYAALIETGRLDEAGMEEYNADGGSVEMIGAEHSPGMEVTTGSLGQGISQAGGIALAKRLRGESGRVVVMLSDGECESGEFWEAVQAISYHRLDNMLLLVDRNGYQCDGRMDTVMNLEPFDRRLEAFGARVVTVDGNDLAQIAEASEKRVPGKPLFVICRTDPTHGIDILKERYPKFHYVRFSDEGERERYRKEYKKLAEGAGR
;
A
#
# COMPACT_ATOMS: atom_id res chain seq x y z
N SER A 1 3.11 10.93 7.54
CA SER A 1 2.03 10.29 8.30
C SER A 1 1.46 9.04 7.62
N GLN A 2 1.30 8.99 6.29
CA GLN A 2 0.82 7.78 5.60
C GLN A 2 1.71 6.56 5.87
N ALA A 3 3.03 6.74 5.94
CA ALA A 3 3.94 5.67 6.32
C ALA A 3 3.72 5.19 7.77
N CYS A 4 3.38 6.12 8.67
CA CYS A 4 3.15 5.76 10.08
C CYS A 4 1.82 5.02 10.27
N SER A 5 0.72 5.47 9.64
CA SER A 5 -0.58 4.81 9.77
C SER A 5 -0.64 3.41 9.16
N SER A 6 0.20 3.14 8.17
CA SER A 6 0.17 1.90 7.40
C SER A 6 1.32 0.93 7.72
N ALA A 7 2.16 1.24 8.70
CA ALA A 7 3.32 0.40 9.03
C ALA A 7 2.92 -1.04 9.38
N GLU A 8 1.92 -1.21 10.24
CA GLU A 8 1.40 -2.52 10.62
C GLU A 8 0.73 -3.24 9.45
N LEU A 9 0.06 -2.49 8.55
CA LEU A 9 -0.53 -3.09 7.36
C LEU A 9 0.54 -3.68 6.44
N PHE A 10 1.64 -2.95 6.20
CA PHE A 10 2.73 -3.45 5.38
C PHE A 10 3.50 -4.59 6.06
N ALA A 11 3.67 -4.54 7.38
CA ALA A 11 4.22 -5.66 8.14
C ALA A 11 3.33 -6.91 8.03
N ALA A 12 2.00 -6.76 8.18
CA ALA A 12 1.06 -7.87 8.00
C ALA A 12 1.10 -8.40 6.55
N LEU A 13 1.10 -7.50 5.54
CA LEU A 13 1.17 -7.86 4.13
C LEU A 13 2.39 -8.74 3.83
N TYR A 14 3.59 -8.26 4.11
CA TYR A 14 4.82 -8.93 3.69
C TYR A 14 5.24 -10.09 4.59
N CYS A 15 4.83 -10.11 5.86
CA CYS A 15 5.21 -11.18 6.78
C CYS A 15 4.16 -12.29 6.95
N ARG A 16 2.89 -12.04 6.58
CA ARG A 16 1.80 -12.99 6.89
C ARG A 16 0.80 -13.21 5.77
N ILE A 17 0.54 -12.22 4.90
CA ILE A 17 -0.60 -12.26 3.99
C ILE A 17 -0.19 -12.64 2.57
N LEU A 18 0.86 -11.98 2.04
CA LEU A 18 1.27 -12.17 0.65
C LEU A 18 1.92 -13.54 0.44
N HIS A 19 1.34 -14.33 -0.45
CA HIS A 19 1.93 -15.55 -0.95
C HIS A 19 2.75 -15.26 -2.20
N ILE A 20 3.98 -14.81 -2.01
CA ILE A 20 4.94 -14.43 -3.05
C ILE A 20 6.21 -15.27 -2.93
N ALA A 21 7.01 -15.32 -3.99
CA ALA A 21 8.27 -16.06 -3.95
C ALA A 21 9.18 -15.54 -2.81
N PRO A 22 9.91 -16.45 -2.12
CA PRO A 22 10.87 -16.04 -1.10
C PRO A 22 11.96 -15.17 -1.73
N ALA A 23 12.46 -14.19 -0.96
CA ALA A 23 13.65 -13.45 -1.34
C ALA A 23 14.86 -14.40 -1.34
N LYS A 24 15.69 -14.33 -2.38
CA LYS A 24 16.96 -15.08 -2.43
C LYS A 24 18.09 -14.24 -1.86
N GLU A 25 18.14 -12.99 -2.28
CA GLU A 25 19.08 -11.97 -1.84
C GLU A 25 18.42 -10.60 -2.03
N PRO A 26 18.78 -9.58 -1.26
CA PRO A 26 18.31 -8.22 -1.47
C PRO A 26 18.75 -7.71 -2.84
N LEU A 27 17.84 -7.03 -3.54
CA LEU A 27 18.10 -6.48 -4.86
C LEU A 27 18.45 -4.99 -4.75
N LEU A 28 19.45 -4.56 -5.52
CA LEU A 28 19.72 -3.14 -5.75
C LEU A 28 18.80 -2.60 -6.85
N PRO A 29 18.19 -1.43 -6.67
CA PRO A 29 17.41 -0.77 -7.71
C PRO A 29 18.30 -0.42 -8.91
N LYS A 30 17.75 -0.58 -10.10
CA LYS A 30 18.42 -0.12 -11.33
C LYS A 30 18.04 1.32 -11.61
N LYS A 31 18.95 2.10 -12.18
CA LYS A 31 18.61 3.42 -12.68
C LYS A 31 17.49 3.35 -13.71
N PHE A 32 16.65 4.36 -13.73
CA PHE A 32 15.57 4.44 -14.70
C PHE A 32 16.13 4.57 -16.13
N GLY A 33 15.86 3.57 -16.95
CA GLY A 33 16.35 3.51 -18.31
C GLY A 33 15.59 4.39 -19.33
N GLY A 34 14.60 5.16 -18.86
CA GLY A 34 13.71 5.97 -19.69
C GLY A 34 12.45 5.22 -20.14
N THR A 35 11.58 5.94 -20.84
CA THR A 35 10.29 5.41 -21.34
C THR A 35 10.51 4.20 -22.25
N PRO A 36 9.68 3.14 -22.12
CA PRO A 36 9.73 1.99 -23.01
C PRO A 36 9.59 2.37 -24.48
N GLY A 37 10.31 1.66 -25.37
CA GLY A 37 10.30 1.91 -26.80
C GLY A 37 11.10 0.86 -27.56
N PRO A 38 11.33 1.03 -28.86
CA PRO A 38 12.12 0.09 -29.67
C PRO A 38 13.51 -0.12 -29.05
N GLY A 39 13.84 -1.39 -28.72
CA GLY A 39 15.10 -1.75 -28.08
C GLY A 39 15.20 -1.39 -26.58
N ARG A 40 14.15 -0.86 -25.98
CA ARG A 40 14.07 -0.50 -24.56
C ARG A 40 12.82 -1.13 -23.93
N PRO A 41 12.92 -2.32 -23.33
CA PRO A 41 11.78 -2.97 -22.66
C PRO A 41 11.31 -2.14 -21.47
N ALA A 42 10.05 -2.34 -21.06
CA ALA A 42 9.52 -1.77 -19.84
C ALA A 42 10.31 -2.28 -18.63
N ALA A 43 10.75 -1.37 -17.78
CA ALA A 43 11.26 -1.72 -16.46
C ALA A 43 10.07 -2.02 -15.54
N THR A 44 10.26 -2.93 -14.59
CA THR A 44 9.24 -3.22 -13.56
C THR A 44 9.90 -3.48 -12.22
N GLY A 45 9.39 -2.84 -11.19
CA GLY A 45 9.75 -3.08 -9.79
C GLY A 45 9.21 -4.39 -9.23
N ARG A 46 8.38 -5.10 -9.98
CA ARG A 46 7.80 -6.38 -9.58
C ARG A 46 8.83 -7.43 -9.15
N ALA A 47 10.05 -7.38 -9.70
CA ALA A 47 11.12 -8.31 -9.36
C ALA A 47 11.42 -8.34 -7.85
N PHE A 48 11.20 -7.25 -7.14
CA PHE A 48 11.35 -7.16 -5.68
C PHE A 48 10.29 -7.99 -4.93
N ASN A 49 9.13 -8.28 -5.55
CA ASN A 49 8.13 -9.22 -5.04
C ASN A 49 8.44 -10.68 -5.43
N GLY A 50 9.52 -10.92 -6.18
CA GLY A 50 9.94 -12.23 -6.61
C GLY A 50 9.34 -12.69 -7.94
N SER A 51 9.55 -13.97 -8.28
CA SER A 51 9.03 -14.56 -9.51
C SER A 51 7.50 -14.64 -9.51
N VAL A 52 6.90 -14.44 -10.68
CA VAL A 52 5.45 -14.56 -10.86
C VAL A 52 5.12 -15.95 -11.38
N LEU A 53 4.55 -16.78 -10.49
CA LEU A 53 3.96 -18.07 -10.84
C LEU A 53 2.43 -17.98 -10.77
N PRO A 54 1.70 -18.90 -11.42
CA PRO A 54 0.24 -18.92 -11.39
C PRO A 54 -0.39 -18.91 -9.99
N GLU A 55 0.29 -19.55 -9.03
CA GLU A 55 -0.10 -19.66 -7.63
C GLU A 55 0.32 -18.46 -6.77
N HIS A 56 1.23 -17.61 -7.24
CA HIS A 56 1.68 -16.44 -6.48
C HIS A 56 0.68 -15.28 -6.55
N ASP A 57 0.60 -14.57 -5.44
CA ASP A 57 -0.15 -13.33 -5.35
C ASP A 57 0.51 -12.23 -6.20
N ARG A 58 -0.31 -11.29 -6.65
CA ARG A 58 0.12 -10.01 -7.22
C ARG A 58 -0.20 -8.91 -6.21
N PHE A 59 0.76 -8.03 -5.98
CA PHE A 59 0.59 -6.91 -5.07
C PHE A 59 0.47 -5.60 -5.83
N ILE A 60 -0.58 -4.85 -5.57
CA ILE A 60 -0.83 -3.53 -6.18
C ILE A 60 -0.90 -2.48 -5.06
N LEU A 61 0.06 -1.56 -5.07
CA LEU A 61 0.00 -0.37 -4.24
C LEU A 61 -0.77 0.71 -4.99
N SER A 62 -2.02 0.96 -4.61
CA SER A 62 -2.86 1.93 -5.30
C SER A 62 -2.48 3.37 -4.99
N PRO A 63 -2.32 3.80 -3.71
CA PRO A 63 -1.76 5.12 -3.43
C PRO A 63 -0.22 5.05 -3.50
N ALA A 64 0.37 5.30 -4.68
CA ALA A 64 1.83 5.29 -4.87
C ALA A 64 2.58 6.24 -3.91
N GLN A 65 1.87 7.17 -3.28
CA GLN A 65 2.35 8.04 -2.20
C GLN A 65 2.79 7.27 -0.94
N TYR A 66 2.44 5.97 -0.84
CA TYR A 66 2.87 5.07 0.23
C TYR A 66 4.17 4.33 -0.12
N ALA A 67 4.86 4.70 -1.20
CA ALA A 67 6.08 4.02 -1.66
C ALA A 67 7.15 3.91 -0.57
N LEU A 68 7.33 4.92 0.28
CA LEU A 68 8.35 4.90 1.34
C LEU A 68 8.14 3.74 2.34
N VAL A 69 6.90 3.47 2.77
CA VAL A 69 6.63 2.34 3.67
C VAL A 69 6.72 1.00 2.94
N LEU A 70 6.43 0.96 1.64
CA LEU A 70 6.69 -0.22 0.80
C LEU A 70 8.19 -0.52 0.77
N TYR A 71 9.05 0.48 0.53
CA TYR A 71 10.50 0.27 0.52
C TYR A 71 11.01 -0.22 1.88
N ALA A 72 10.51 0.35 2.98
CA ALA A 72 10.84 -0.14 4.32
C ALA A 72 10.46 -1.63 4.49
N ALA A 73 9.26 -2.03 4.09
CA ALA A 73 8.83 -3.43 4.16
C ALA A 73 9.69 -4.36 3.29
N LEU A 74 10.11 -3.90 2.11
CA LEU A 74 11.01 -4.66 1.23
C LEU A 74 12.40 -4.84 1.85
N ILE A 75 12.93 -3.80 2.52
CA ILE A 75 14.22 -3.88 3.23
C ILE A 75 14.10 -4.87 4.39
N GLU A 76 13.11 -4.71 5.25
CA GLU A 76 12.90 -5.56 6.43
C GLU A 76 12.70 -7.05 6.06
N THR A 77 12.18 -7.32 4.87
CA THR A 77 11.99 -8.70 4.39
C THR A 77 13.09 -9.20 3.45
N GLY A 78 14.23 -8.48 3.38
CA GLY A 78 15.42 -8.88 2.62
C GLY A 78 15.20 -8.88 1.10
N ARG A 79 14.29 -8.03 0.59
CA ARG A 79 13.96 -7.94 -0.84
C ARG A 79 14.62 -6.76 -1.53
N LEU A 80 14.76 -5.64 -0.82
CA LEU A 80 15.46 -4.43 -1.25
C LEU A 80 16.72 -4.27 -0.39
N ASP A 81 17.86 -4.04 -1.02
CA ASP A 81 19.08 -3.69 -0.32
C ASP A 81 18.95 -2.27 0.25
N GLU A 82 19.31 -2.08 1.52
CA GLU A 82 19.23 -0.77 2.19
C GLU A 82 20.06 0.30 1.46
N ALA A 83 21.19 -0.07 0.86
CA ALA A 83 21.99 0.83 0.03
C ALA A 83 21.20 1.41 -1.16
N GLY A 84 20.13 0.74 -1.60
CA GLY A 84 19.23 1.27 -2.62
C GLY A 84 18.54 2.56 -2.23
N MET A 85 18.41 2.85 -0.93
CA MET A 85 17.82 4.10 -0.44
C MET A 85 18.70 5.34 -0.67
N GLU A 86 19.97 5.17 -0.99
CA GLU A 86 20.83 6.28 -1.43
C GLU A 86 20.32 6.93 -2.72
N GLU A 87 19.59 6.17 -3.54
CA GLU A 87 18.93 6.64 -4.77
C GLU A 87 17.52 7.23 -4.51
N TYR A 88 17.08 7.33 -3.23
CA TYR A 88 15.74 7.83 -2.92
C TYR A 88 15.53 9.25 -3.43
N ASN A 89 14.59 9.39 -4.35
CA ASN A 89 14.22 10.64 -5.00
C ASN A 89 15.40 11.36 -5.70
N ALA A 90 16.40 10.59 -6.15
CA ALA A 90 17.52 11.09 -6.93
C ALA A 90 17.16 11.16 -8.43
N ASP A 91 17.72 12.13 -9.13
CA ASP A 91 17.50 12.30 -10.58
C ASP A 91 17.98 11.06 -11.37
N GLY A 92 17.08 10.48 -12.18
CA GLY A 92 17.33 9.25 -12.92
C GLY A 92 17.37 7.99 -12.07
N GLY A 93 17.04 8.09 -10.78
CA GLY A 93 16.81 6.93 -9.92
C GLY A 93 15.47 6.25 -10.20
N SER A 94 15.24 5.10 -9.57
CA SER A 94 13.96 4.39 -9.61
C SER A 94 13.31 4.25 -8.22
N VAL A 95 13.97 4.76 -7.18
CA VAL A 95 13.43 4.78 -5.81
C VAL A 95 12.74 6.12 -5.59
N GLU A 96 11.51 6.24 -6.06
CA GLU A 96 10.79 7.50 -6.11
C GLU A 96 9.89 7.69 -4.89
N MET A 97 9.68 8.96 -4.49
CA MET A 97 8.76 9.32 -3.41
C MET A 97 7.30 8.95 -3.73
N ILE A 98 6.93 9.07 -5.00
CA ILE A 98 5.65 8.57 -5.55
C ILE A 98 6.03 7.53 -6.60
N GLY A 99 5.91 6.25 -6.24
CA GLY A 99 6.43 5.16 -7.06
C GLY A 99 5.67 4.97 -8.37
N ALA A 100 6.37 4.49 -9.38
CA ALA A 100 5.84 4.06 -10.67
C ALA A 100 6.18 2.58 -10.91
N GLU A 101 5.75 1.99 -12.02
CA GLU A 101 5.95 0.55 -12.30
C GLU A 101 7.41 0.10 -12.29
N HIS A 102 8.37 1.01 -12.41
CA HIS A 102 9.81 0.71 -12.32
C HIS A 102 10.38 0.84 -10.90
N SER A 103 9.62 1.42 -9.96
CA SER A 103 10.05 1.56 -8.57
C SER A 103 9.98 0.24 -7.81
N PRO A 104 10.89 -0.03 -6.85
CA PRO A 104 10.92 -1.29 -6.12
C PRO A 104 9.56 -1.71 -5.54
N GLY A 105 9.14 -2.95 -5.85
CA GLY A 105 7.88 -3.53 -5.37
C GLY A 105 6.62 -3.04 -6.09
N MET A 106 6.72 -2.02 -6.94
CA MET A 106 5.58 -1.55 -7.75
C MET A 106 5.39 -2.47 -8.95
N GLU A 107 4.15 -2.89 -9.20
CA GLU A 107 3.81 -3.78 -10.31
C GLU A 107 3.12 -3.06 -11.47
N VAL A 108 2.53 -1.91 -11.18
CA VAL A 108 1.86 -1.02 -12.13
C VAL A 108 2.06 0.43 -11.72
N THR A 109 1.97 1.36 -12.66
CA THR A 109 1.96 2.79 -12.35
C THR A 109 0.62 3.17 -11.74
N THR A 110 0.68 3.77 -10.56
CA THR A 110 -0.46 4.27 -9.79
C THR A 110 -0.16 5.67 -9.24
N GLY A 111 -0.95 6.15 -8.26
CA GLY A 111 -0.76 7.48 -7.66
C GLY A 111 -1.72 8.54 -8.22
N SER A 112 -2.29 8.32 -9.42
CA SER A 112 -3.58 8.90 -9.77
C SER A 112 -4.64 8.12 -8.99
N LEU A 113 -5.13 8.73 -7.90
CA LEU A 113 -5.92 8.03 -6.89
C LEU A 113 -7.21 7.45 -7.48
N GLY A 114 -7.56 6.23 -7.08
CA GLY A 114 -8.72 5.46 -7.57
C GLY A 114 -8.42 4.54 -8.75
N GLN A 115 -7.28 4.70 -9.47
CA GLN A 115 -6.99 3.91 -10.66
C GLN A 115 -6.40 2.52 -10.37
N GLY A 116 -5.66 2.37 -9.27
CA GLY A 116 -4.98 1.11 -8.95
C GLY A 116 -5.93 -0.07 -8.79
N ILE A 117 -7.11 0.16 -8.24
CA ILE A 117 -8.13 -0.88 -8.06
C ILE A 117 -8.69 -1.39 -9.41
N SER A 118 -8.87 -0.51 -10.41
CA SER A 118 -9.29 -0.89 -11.76
C SER A 118 -8.24 -1.76 -12.45
N GLN A 119 -6.96 -1.37 -12.37
CA GLN A 119 -5.84 -2.17 -12.91
C GLN A 119 -5.75 -3.53 -12.22
N ALA A 120 -5.89 -3.56 -10.89
CA ALA A 120 -5.91 -4.79 -10.10
C ALA A 120 -7.09 -5.71 -10.50
N GLY A 121 -8.27 -5.14 -10.73
CA GLY A 121 -9.45 -5.86 -11.23
C GLY A 121 -9.20 -6.53 -12.58
N GLY A 122 -8.55 -5.83 -13.51
CA GLY A 122 -8.14 -6.40 -14.80
C GLY A 122 -7.17 -7.58 -14.63
N ILE A 123 -6.17 -7.44 -13.76
CA ILE A 123 -5.22 -8.53 -13.45
C ILE A 123 -5.94 -9.71 -12.79
N ALA A 124 -6.85 -9.47 -11.84
CA ALA A 124 -7.61 -10.52 -11.15
C ALA A 124 -8.52 -11.29 -12.11
N LEU A 125 -9.20 -10.59 -13.03
CA LEU A 125 -10.00 -11.20 -14.07
C LEU A 125 -9.14 -12.06 -15.01
N ALA A 126 -7.98 -11.57 -15.43
CA ALA A 126 -7.04 -12.30 -16.27
C ALA A 126 -6.52 -13.58 -15.59
N LYS A 127 -6.13 -13.50 -14.30
CA LYS A 127 -5.72 -14.68 -13.51
C LYS A 127 -6.83 -15.74 -13.47
N ARG A 128 -8.06 -15.32 -13.19
CA ARG A 128 -9.21 -16.22 -13.15
C ARG A 128 -9.48 -16.87 -14.50
N LEU A 129 -9.45 -16.12 -15.60
CA LEU A 129 -9.64 -16.65 -16.95
C LEU A 129 -8.57 -17.66 -17.36
N ARG A 130 -7.36 -17.54 -16.82
CA ARG A 130 -6.26 -18.49 -17.02
C ARG A 130 -6.25 -19.64 -16.03
N GLY A 131 -7.17 -19.68 -15.06
CA GLY A 131 -7.21 -20.72 -14.03
C GLY A 131 -6.06 -20.64 -13.02
N GLU A 132 -5.45 -19.45 -12.85
CA GLU A 132 -4.39 -19.20 -11.88
C GLU A 132 -4.97 -19.05 -10.47
N SER A 133 -4.32 -19.66 -9.47
CA SER A 133 -4.82 -19.73 -8.09
C SER A 133 -4.39 -18.56 -7.19
N GLY A 134 -3.32 -17.83 -7.55
CA GLY A 134 -2.84 -16.68 -6.77
C GLY A 134 -3.84 -15.52 -6.79
N ARG A 135 -3.88 -14.77 -5.69
CA ARG A 135 -4.75 -13.61 -5.50
C ARG A 135 -4.16 -12.35 -6.13
N VAL A 136 -5.00 -11.30 -6.18
CA VAL A 136 -4.54 -9.92 -6.36
C VAL A 136 -4.83 -9.17 -5.06
N VAL A 137 -3.76 -8.75 -4.40
CA VAL A 137 -3.80 -8.02 -3.13
C VAL A 137 -3.56 -6.55 -3.40
N VAL A 138 -4.46 -5.70 -2.95
CA VAL A 138 -4.44 -4.25 -3.19
C VAL A 138 -4.34 -3.52 -1.87
N MET A 139 -3.36 -2.63 -1.75
CA MET A 139 -3.30 -1.64 -0.67
C MET A 139 -3.98 -0.35 -1.13
N LEU A 140 -4.91 0.15 -0.34
CA LEU A 140 -5.72 1.34 -0.59
C LEU A 140 -5.61 2.32 0.59
N SER A 141 -5.93 3.59 0.33
CA SER A 141 -6.14 4.60 1.37
C SER A 141 -7.59 5.07 1.38
N ASP A 142 -8.05 5.58 2.52
CA ASP A 142 -9.42 6.10 2.64
C ASP A 142 -9.65 7.37 1.80
N GLY A 143 -8.66 8.28 1.71
CA GLY A 143 -8.77 9.46 0.85
C GLY A 143 -8.91 9.11 -0.65
N GLU A 144 -8.29 8.01 -1.10
CA GLU A 144 -8.45 7.50 -2.47
C GLU A 144 -9.89 7.04 -2.74
N CYS A 145 -10.55 6.51 -1.73
CA CYS A 145 -11.93 6.01 -1.84
C CYS A 145 -12.97 7.13 -2.02
N GLU A 146 -12.59 8.41 -1.91
CA GLU A 146 -13.44 9.55 -2.27
C GLU A 146 -13.61 9.71 -3.79
N SER A 147 -12.71 9.14 -4.60
CA SER A 147 -12.77 9.28 -6.06
C SER A 147 -13.92 8.48 -6.68
N GLY A 148 -14.55 9.03 -7.72
CA GLY A 148 -15.62 8.33 -8.46
C GLY A 148 -15.12 7.04 -9.10
N GLU A 149 -13.89 7.05 -9.65
CA GLU A 149 -13.28 5.89 -10.29
C GLU A 149 -13.13 4.69 -9.33
N PHE A 150 -12.87 4.94 -8.03
CA PHE A 150 -12.87 3.88 -7.03
C PHE A 150 -14.22 3.14 -7.00
N TRP A 151 -15.34 3.87 -6.98
CA TRP A 151 -16.68 3.28 -6.92
C TRP A 151 -17.08 2.56 -8.21
N GLU A 152 -16.68 3.08 -9.37
CA GLU A 152 -16.82 2.41 -10.66
C GLU A 152 -16.06 1.07 -10.67
N ALA A 153 -14.82 1.06 -10.14
CA ALA A 153 -14.04 -0.15 -10.00
C ALA A 153 -14.68 -1.15 -9.02
N VAL A 154 -15.19 -0.70 -7.87
CA VAL A 154 -15.92 -1.56 -6.90
C VAL A 154 -17.12 -2.22 -7.56
N GLN A 155 -17.88 -1.47 -8.35
CA GLN A 155 -19.01 -2.03 -9.12
C GLN A 155 -18.54 -3.11 -10.08
N ALA A 156 -17.48 -2.85 -10.85
CA ALA A 156 -16.96 -3.78 -11.85
C ALA A 156 -16.42 -5.08 -11.22
N ILE A 157 -15.56 -4.99 -10.19
CA ILE A 157 -15.00 -6.18 -9.53
C ILE A 157 -16.06 -7.01 -8.82
N SER A 158 -17.09 -6.37 -8.28
CA SER A 158 -18.24 -7.06 -7.66
C SER A 158 -19.13 -7.73 -8.71
N TYR A 159 -19.45 -7.04 -9.82
CA TYR A 159 -20.19 -7.60 -10.94
C TYR A 159 -19.49 -8.84 -11.53
N HIS A 160 -18.19 -8.76 -11.72
CA HIS A 160 -17.38 -9.89 -12.19
C HIS A 160 -17.09 -10.92 -11.10
N ARG A 161 -17.58 -10.73 -9.87
CA ARG A 161 -17.45 -11.67 -8.75
C ARG A 161 -16.00 -12.09 -8.49
N LEU A 162 -15.07 -11.10 -8.47
CA LEU A 162 -13.63 -11.35 -8.36
C LEU A 162 -13.24 -11.68 -6.91
N ASP A 163 -13.57 -12.87 -6.45
CA ASP A 163 -13.27 -13.40 -5.11
C ASP A 163 -11.78 -13.76 -4.90
N ASN A 164 -11.00 -13.66 -5.95
CA ASN A 164 -9.53 -13.70 -5.91
C ASN A 164 -8.89 -12.32 -5.62
N MET A 165 -9.69 -11.32 -5.23
CA MET A 165 -9.19 -10.02 -4.80
C MET A 165 -9.30 -9.84 -3.28
N LEU A 166 -8.19 -9.36 -2.69
CA LEU A 166 -8.11 -8.89 -1.31
C LEU A 166 -7.71 -7.41 -1.32
N LEU A 167 -8.52 -6.55 -0.72
CA LEU A 167 -8.31 -5.11 -0.71
C LEU A 167 -8.20 -4.64 0.75
N LEU A 168 -7.01 -4.18 1.15
CA LEU A 168 -6.76 -3.60 2.46
C LEU A 168 -6.88 -2.08 2.36
N VAL A 169 -7.70 -1.48 3.20
CA VAL A 169 -7.91 -0.02 3.23
C VAL A 169 -7.32 0.53 4.52
N ASP A 170 -6.29 1.37 4.40
CA ASP A 170 -5.81 2.20 5.52
C ASP A 170 -6.86 3.28 5.83
N ARG A 171 -7.70 3.01 6.83
CA ARG A 171 -8.76 3.91 7.29
C ARG A 171 -8.24 4.77 8.45
N ASN A 172 -7.31 5.68 8.14
CA ASN A 172 -6.70 6.56 9.12
C ASN A 172 -7.52 7.82 9.44
N GLY A 173 -8.56 8.12 8.65
CA GLY A 173 -9.48 9.23 8.87
C GLY A 173 -8.96 10.61 8.44
N TYR A 174 -7.83 10.65 7.72
CA TYR A 174 -7.20 11.92 7.28
C TYR A 174 -6.77 11.86 5.82
N GLN A 175 -6.94 12.96 5.13
CA GLN A 175 -6.44 13.20 3.77
C GLN A 175 -5.72 14.55 3.70
N CYS A 176 -5.23 14.96 2.51
CA CYS A 176 -4.35 16.14 2.37
C CYS A 176 -4.99 17.46 2.85
N ASP A 177 -6.30 17.60 2.75
CA ASP A 177 -7.02 18.81 3.11
C ASP A 177 -7.58 18.80 4.55
N GLY A 178 -7.46 17.65 5.24
CA GLY A 178 -7.90 17.56 6.63
C GLY A 178 -8.51 16.21 7.01
N ARG A 179 -9.44 16.23 7.92
CA ARG A 179 -10.17 15.03 8.34
C ARG A 179 -11.20 14.62 7.28
N MET A 180 -11.30 13.32 7.06
CA MET A 180 -12.25 12.74 6.10
C MET A 180 -13.70 13.17 6.35
N ASP A 181 -14.12 13.25 7.61
CA ASP A 181 -15.49 13.63 7.99
C ASP A 181 -15.84 15.09 7.73
N THR A 182 -14.83 15.95 7.53
CA THR A 182 -15.00 17.38 7.25
C THR A 182 -14.75 17.75 5.79
N VAL A 183 -14.06 16.92 5.04
CA VAL A 183 -13.76 17.15 3.61
C VAL A 183 -14.78 16.43 2.73
N MET A 184 -14.78 15.10 2.74
CA MET A 184 -15.78 14.28 2.06
C MET A 184 -16.04 13.00 2.86
N ASN A 185 -17.17 12.93 3.55
CA ASN A 185 -17.49 11.80 4.40
C ASN A 185 -17.91 10.57 3.59
N LEU A 186 -17.19 9.47 3.77
CA LEU A 186 -17.51 8.18 3.14
C LEU A 186 -18.53 7.34 3.93
N GLU A 187 -18.78 7.68 5.20
CA GLU A 187 -19.64 6.84 6.05
C GLU A 187 -21.12 6.80 5.59
N PRO A 188 -21.78 5.69 5.72
CA PRO A 188 -21.27 4.39 6.23
C PRO A 188 -20.51 3.60 5.14
N PHE A 189 -19.18 3.65 5.20
CA PHE A 189 -18.30 3.14 4.15
C PHE A 189 -18.41 1.63 3.93
N ASP A 190 -18.45 0.86 5.01
CA ASP A 190 -18.64 -0.59 4.99
C ASP A 190 -19.93 -0.98 4.26
N ARG A 191 -21.05 -0.34 4.62
CA ARG A 191 -22.34 -0.62 4.01
C ARG A 191 -22.44 -0.24 2.55
N ARG A 192 -21.75 0.83 2.14
CA ARG A 192 -21.67 1.19 0.71
C ARG A 192 -20.96 0.09 -0.08
N LEU A 193 -19.83 -0.41 0.40
CA LEU A 193 -19.11 -1.51 -0.24
C LEU A 193 -19.95 -2.80 -0.28
N GLU A 194 -20.65 -3.13 0.82
CA GLU A 194 -21.57 -4.27 0.89
C GLU A 194 -22.72 -4.14 -0.11
N ALA A 195 -23.27 -2.93 -0.29
CA ALA A 195 -24.35 -2.66 -1.25
C ALA A 195 -23.90 -2.90 -2.70
N PHE A 196 -22.65 -2.70 -3.04
CA PHE A 196 -22.07 -3.10 -4.33
C PHE A 196 -21.84 -4.62 -4.46
N GLY A 197 -21.97 -5.39 -3.38
CA GLY A 197 -21.82 -6.85 -3.40
C GLY A 197 -20.49 -7.37 -2.85
N ALA A 198 -19.64 -6.51 -2.30
CA ALA A 198 -18.39 -6.91 -1.68
C ALA A 198 -18.60 -7.66 -0.34
N ARG A 199 -17.63 -8.45 0.07
CA ARG A 199 -17.46 -8.89 1.46
C ARG A 199 -16.61 -7.83 2.19
N VAL A 200 -17.09 -7.37 3.35
CA VAL A 200 -16.37 -6.36 4.15
C VAL A 200 -16.10 -6.91 5.54
N VAL A 201 -14.89 -6.64 6.05
CA VAL A 201 -14.48 -6.92 7.44
C VAL A 201 -13.78 -5.66 7.95
N THR A 202 -14.18 -5.16 9.10
CA THR A 202 -13.51 -4.01 9.75
C THR A 202 -12.74 -4.51 10.97
N VAL A 203 -11.49 -4.06 11.10
CA VAL A 203 -10.56 -4.48 12.17
C VAL A 203 -9.80 -3.28 12.73
N ASP A 204 -9.17 -3.50 13.88
CA ASP A 204 -8.11 -2.61 14.36
C ASP A 204 -6.91 -2.72 13.41
N GLY A 205 -6.57 -1.62 12.74
CA GLY A 205 -5.47 -1.54 11.77
C GLY A 205 -4.09 -1.45 12.42
N ASN A 206 -4.01 -1.33 13.74
CA ASN A 206 -2.77 -1.40 14.50
C ASN A 206 -2.54 -2.80 15.12
N ASP A 207 -3.43 -3.75 14.86
CA ASP A 207 -3.30 -5.15 15.29
C ASP A 207 -3.01 -6.09 14.10
N LEU A 208 -1.73 -6.51 13.98
CA LEU A 208 -1.28 -7.40 12.90
C LEU A 208 -2.04 -8.74 12.86
N ALA A 209 -2.44 -9.27 14.02
CA ALA A 209 -3.13 -10.55 14.08
C ALA A 209 -4.55 -10.42 13.53
N GLN A 210 -5.28 -9.36 13.88
CA GLN A 210 -6.61 -9.09 13.35
C GLN A 210 -6.57 -8.85 11.83
N ILE A 211 -5.58 -8.09 11.32
CA ILE A 211 -5.42 -7.84 9.87
C ILE A 211 -5.21 -9.18 9.14
N ALA A 212 -4.28 -10.00 9.62
CA ALA A 212 -3.98 -11.29 9.01
C ALA A 212 -5.20 -12.25 9.05
N GLU A 213 -5.89 -12.37 10.19
CA GLU A 213 -7.09 -13.19 10.31
C GLU A 213 -8.22 -12.71 9.38
N ALA A 214 -8.42 -11.39 9.27
CA ALA A 214 -9.45 -10.81 8.42
C ALA A 214 -9.19 -11.10 6.93
N SER A 215 -7.92 -11.16 6.51
CA SER A 215 -7.52 -11.43 5.13
C SER A 215 -7.95 -12.82 4.63
N GLU A 216 -8.27 -13.74 5.53
CA GLU A 216 -8.73 -15.10 5.22
C GLU A 216 -10.27 -15.24 5.22
N LYS A 217 -11.03 -14.20 5.61
CA LYS A 217 -12.50 -14.23 5.70
C LYS A 217 -13.19 -14.07 4.33
N ARG A 218 -12.65 -14.75 3.31
CA ARG A 218 -13.16 -14.73 1.94
C ARG A 218 -14.52 -15.44 1.82
N VAL A 219 -15.32 -14.97 0.90
CA VAL A 219 -16.62 -15.55 0.54
C VAL A 219 -16.64 -15.76 -0.97
N PRO A 220 -16.99 -16.97 -1.47
CA PRO A 220 -17.04 -17.23 -2.90
C PRO A 220 -17.89 -16.21 -3.67
N GLY A 221 -17.34 -15.73 -4.77
CA GLY A 221 -17.99 -14.76 -5.64
C GLY A 221 -18.04 -13.31 -5.11
N LYS A 222 -17.27 -12.98 -4.06
CA LYS A 222 -17.24 -11.62 -3.52
C LYS A 222 -15.79 -11.13 -3.33
N PRO A 223 -15.39 -9.97 -3.87
CA PRO A 223 -14.12 -9.37 -3.49
C PRO A 223 -14.13 -9.07 -1.98
N LEU A 224 -13.00 -9.28 -1.30
CA LEU A 224 -12.87 -9.04 0.13
C LEU A 224 -12.21 -7.69 0.40
N PHE A 225 -12.92 -6.80 1.09
CA PHE A 225 -12.37 -5.57 1.65
C PHE A 225 -12.11 -5.75 3.14
N VAL A 226 -10.89 -5.46 3.57
CA VAL A 226 -10.51 -5.35 4.98
C VAL A 226 -10.28 -3.88 5.29
N ILE A 227 -11.20 -3.28 6.03
CA ILE A 227 -11.11 -1.89 6.48
C ILE A 227 -10.30 -1.87 7.77
N CYS A 228 -9.06 -1.41 7.69
CA CYS A 228 -8.12 -1.32 8.80
C CYS A 228 -8.23 0.07 9.42
N ARG A 229 -8.86 0.20 10.58
CA ARG A 229 -8.93 1.47 11.31
C ARG A 229 -7.60 1.70 12.01
N THR A 230 -6.83 2.66 11.52
CA THR A 230 -5.49 2.97 11.99
C THR A 230 -5.44 4.30 12.73
N ASP A 231 -4.52 4.40 13.69
CA ASP A 231 -4.12 5.66 14.31
C ASP A 231 -2.81 6.14 13.66
N PRO A 232 -2.79 7.27 12.93
CA PRO A 232 -1.58 7.78 12.30
C PRO A 232 -0.49 8.21 13.29
N THR A 233 -0.79 8.21 14.59
CA THR A 233 0.14 8.56 15.66
C THR A 233 0.58 7.35 16.48
N HIS A 234 0.12 6.15 16.14
CA HIS A 234 0.42 4.94 16.86
C HIS A 234 1.93 4.72 17.00
N GLY A 235 2.41 4.53 18.23
CA GLY A 235 3.83 4.34 18.54
C GLY A 235 4.72 5.59 18.41
N ILE A 236 4.20 6.75 17.97
CA ILE A 236 4.97 7.98 17.73
C ILE A 236 4.24 9.19 18.34
N ASP A 237 4.36 9.34 19.65
CA ASP A 237 3.59 10.34 20.42
C ASP A 237 3.78 11.78 19.96
N ILE A 238 4.97 12.16 19.48
CA ILE A 238 5.25 13.52 19.00
C ILE A 238 4.33 13.92 17.83
N LEU A 239 3.81 12.95 17.07
CA LEU A 239 2.88 13.23 15.96
C LEU A 239 1.54 13.76 16.46
N LYS A 240 1.12 13.45 17.69
CA LYS A 240 -0.14 13.94 18.29
C LYS A 240 -0.20 15.46 18.36
N GLU A 241 0.95 16.12 18.47
CA GLU A 241 1.05 17.58 18.50
C GLU A 241 0.65 18.24 17.17
N ARG A 242 0.61 17.46 16.08
CA ARG A 242 0.23 17.96 14.75
C ARG A 242 -1.26 17.90 14.46
N TYR A 243 -2.05 17.39 15.39
CA TYR A 243 -3.51 17.36 15.19
C TYR A 243 -4.06 18.74 14.80
N PRO A 244 -4.94 18.81 13.81
CA PRO A 244 -5.47 17.74 12.93
C PRO A 244 -4.69 17.56 11.60
N LYS A 245 -3.50 18.15 11.48
CA LYS A 245 -2.71 18.19 10.22
C LYS A 245 -1.65 17.10 10.18
N PHE A 246 -2.06 15.87 9.93
CA PHE A 246 -1.15 14.72 9.90
C PHE A 246 -0.55 14.41 8.51
N HIS A 247 -1.12 14.93 7.43
CA HIS A 247 -0.74 14.49 6.09
C HIS A 247 0.69 14.90 5.71
N TYR A 248 1.08 16.13 6.05
CA TYR A 248 2.43 16.62 5.80
C TYR A 248 3.14 16.97 7.09
N VAL A 249 4.37 16.43 7.25
CA VAL A 249 5.29 16.85 8.31
C VAL A 249 6.28 17.87 7.75
N ARG A 250 6.08 19.14 8.07
CA ARG A 250 6.99 20.24 7.73
C ARG A 250 7.45 20.87 9.02
N PHE A 251 8.75 20.97 9.21
CA PHE A 251 9.33 21.60 10.39
C PHE A 251 9.26 23.12 10.27
N SER A 252 8.80 23.79 11.32
CA SER A 252 8.71 25.24 11.41
C SER A 252 10.08 25.89 11.70
N ASP A 253 10.91 25.20 12.46
CA ASP A 253 12.22 25.64 12.90
C ASP A 253 13.15 24.45 13.23
N GLU A 254 14.41 24.74 13.51
CA GLU A 254 15.40 23.71 13.83
C GLU A 254 15.15 23.06 15.21
N GLY A 255 14.52 23.76 16.15
CA GLY A 255 14.15 23.19 17.44
C GLY A 255 13.10 22.08 17.31
N GLU A 256 12.10 22.28 16.45
CA GLU A 256 11.12 21.24 16.11
C GLU A 256 11.81 20.06 15.42
N ARG A 257 12.67 20.32 14.43
CA ARG A 257 13.43 19.27 13.74
C ARG A 257 14.26 18.42 14.71
N GLU A 258 14.92 19.06 15.68
CA GLU A 258 15.73 18.36 16.68
C GLU A 258 14.88 17.48 17.62
N ARG A 259 13.65 17.90 17.95
CA ARG A 259 12.70 17.07 18.73
C ARG A 259 12.35 15.80 17.97
N TYR A 260 12.03 15.90 16.67
CA TYR A 260 11.76 14.73 15.82
C TYR A 260 13.00 13.85 15.65
N ARG A 261 14.19 14.43 15.55
CA ARG A 261 15.46 13.67 15.50
C ARG A 261 15.69 12.86 16.77
N LYS A 262 15.38 13.41 17.94
CA LYS A 262 15.46 12.68 19.21
C LYS A 262 14.46 11.54 19.28
N GLU A 263 13.23 11.76 18.85
CA GLU A 263 12.23 10.70 18.79
C GLU A 263 12.63 9.58 17.82
N TYR A 264 13.16 9.92 16.65
CA TYR A 264 13.70 8.94 15.69
C TYR A 264 14.82 8.09 16.33
N LYS A 265 15.79 8.70 17.03
CA LYS A 265 16.85 7.96 17.70
C LYS A 265 16.33 7.00 18.75
N LYS A 266 15.37 7.42 19.56
CA LYS A 266 14.71 6.58 20.55
C LYS A 266 14.02 5.35 19.91
N LEU A 267 13.31 5.57 18.79
CA LEU A 267 12.66 4.49 18.04
C LEU A 267 13.68 3.52 17.43
N ALA A 268 14.77 4.04 16.83
CA ALA A 268 15.83 3.25 16.26
C ALA A 268 16.54 2.39 17.32
N GLU A 269 16.86 2.95 18.48
CA GLU A 269 17.43 2.21 19.63
C GLU A 269 16.47 1.12 20.13
N GLY A 270 15.17 1.41 20.22
CA GLY A 270 14.14 0.43 20.58
C GLY A 270 13.99 -0.70 19.57
N ALA A 271 14.32 -0.47 18.30
CA ALA A 271 14.33 -1.46 17.23
C ALA A 271 15.67 -2.24 17.15
N GLY A 272 16.66 -1.93 18.00
CA GLY A 272 17.96 -2.59 17.99
C GLY A 272 18.87 -2.15 16.82
N ARG A 273 18.68 -0.94 16.33
CA ARG A 273 19.44 -0.32 15.21
C ARG A 273 20.27 0.87 15.64
#